data_57619b0003cf793f82dbd21c2657df6e
#
_entry.id   57619b0003cf793f82dbd21c2657df6e
#
_cell.length_a   1.000
_cell.length_b   1.000
_cell.length_c   1.000
_cell.angle_alpha   90.00
_cell.angle_beta   90.00
_cell.angle_gamma   90.00
#
_symmetry.space_group_name_H-M   'P 1'
#
loop_
_entity.id
_entity.type
_entity.pdbx_description
1 polymer ?
#
loop_
_entity_poly.entity_id
_entity_poly.type
_entity_poly.pdbx_seq_one_letter_code
_entity_poly.pdbx_strand_id
1 'polypeptide(L)'
;MTPPSSPSIRLTVLTVADLHQSLNLYTDLDRAVETHRPDLLAIVGDCLDMDDMGGLSRSECGRRLNALPCEIVFVRGNHESEGWGTFAKAWRSGKRMRPLNALNCEAYVHGPLVIVGFPCRLGDEFHYLDGRKPSHEDRSNQWLQDLMRKYGSAARTLWLMHEPPAGTHLSEEVGPMAGRIEWLAAVERYSPLLVVCGHDHHTPIRRSMWHEKVRQTCVINVGQKLDGPLHYSVIEMEFPGATPCLPRSVRVGAFPWEQTLELGGGQPWK
;
A
#
# COMPACT_ATOMS: atom_id res chain seq x y z
N MET A 1 24.41 32.27 -16.65
CA MET A 1 23.60 32.20 -15.42
C MET A 1 22.87 30.87 -15.45
N THR A 2 23.18 29.95 -14.56
CA THR A 2 22.42 28.72 -14.36
C THR A 2 21.08 29.11 -13.75
N PRO A 3 19.94 28.66 -14.30
CA PRO A 3 18.64 28.93 -13.69
C PRO A 3 18.62 28.40 -12.25
N PRO A 4 17.96 29.07 -11.30
CA PRO A 4 17.87 28.60 -9.94
C PRO A 4 17.28 27.19 -9.97
N SER A 5 17.90 26.25 -9.27
CA SER A 5 17.38 24.88 -9.13
C SER A 5 16.01 24.95 -8.49
N SER A 6 15.01 24.34 -9.12
CA SER A 6 13.68 24.22 -8.51
C SER A 6 13.81 23.61 -7.10
N PRO A 7 13.07 24.11 -6.12
CA PRO A 7 13.13 23.58 -4.76
C PRO A 7 12.79 22.09 -4.77
N SER A 8 13.58 21.30 -4.05
CA SER A 8 13.24 19.88 -3.84
C SER A 8 12.00 19.74 -2.98
N ILE A 9 11.18 18.71 -3.27
CA ILE A 9 10.00 18.37 -2.48
C ILE A 9 10.31 17.11 -1.71
N ARG A 10 10.10 17.15 -0.41
CA ARG A 10 10.15 15.96 0.46
C ARG A 10 8.75 15.50 0.76
N LEU A 11 8.52 14.19 0.70
CA LEU A 11 7.28 13.55 1.07
C LEU A 11 7.58 12.41 2.04
N THR A 12 6.76 12.33 3.07
CA THR A 12 6.77 11.25 4.05
C THR A 12 5.47 10.47 3.94
N VAL A 13 5.56 9.18 3.60
CA VAL A 13 4.43 8.26 3.54
C VAL A 13 4.57 7.25 4.67
N LEU A 14 3.57 7.16 5.54
CA LEU A 14 3.45 6.09 6.52
C LEU A 14 2.58 4.98 5.92
N THR A 15 3.03 3.73 6.00
CA THR A 15 2.27 2.60 5.46
C THR A 15 1.95 1.57 6.52
N VAL A 16 0.72 1.07 6.53
CA VAL A 16 0.25 0.03 7.44
C VAL A 16 -0.72 -0.91 6.71
N ALA A 17 -0.87 -2.13 7.23
CA ALA A 17 -1.88 -3.11 6.78
C ALA A 17 -2.43 -3.88 7.99
N ASP A 18 -3.49 -4.65 7.77
CA ASP A 18 -3.95 -5.71 8.67
C ASP A 18 -4.25 -5.24 10.11
N LEU A 19 -4.97 -4.14 10.25
CA LEU A 19 -5.33 -3.57 11.55
C LEU A 19 -6.46 -4.35 12.27
N HIS A 20 -7.28 -5.11 11.54
CA HIS A 20 -8.31 -6.05 12.02
C HIS A 20 -9.13 -5.53 13.21
N GLN A 21 -9.59 -4.27 13.15
CA GLN A 21 -10.37 -3.64 14.23
C GLN A 21 -9.69 -3.65 15.62
N SER A 22 -8.39 -3.96 15.69
CA SER A 22 -7.64 -4.02 16.95
C SER A 22 -7.49 -2.64 17.58
N LEU A 23 -8.04 -2.44 18.78
CA LEU A 23 -7.92 -1.18 19.52
C LEU A 23 -6.45 -0.79 19.76
N ASN A 24 -5.60 -1.77 20.04
CA ASN A 24 -4.19 -1.53 20.31
C ASN A 24 -3.48 -1.04 19.05
N LEU A 25 -3.68 -1.72 17.91
CA LEU A 25 -3.06 -1.34 16.64
C LEU A 25 -3.53 0.04 16.17
N TYR A 26 -4.81 0.37 16.32
CA TYR A 26 -5.31 1.72 16.01
C TYR A 26 -4.75 2.78 16.95
N THR A 27 -4.53 2.46 18.23
CA THR A 27 -3.91 3.39 19.19
C THR A 27 -2.44 3.61 18.88
N ASP A 28 -1.73 2.57 18.47
CA ASP A 28 -0.34 2.68 18.04
C ASP A 28 -0.23 3.41 16.69
N LEU A 29 -1.21 3.27 15.79
CA LEU A 29 -1.29 4.05 14.56
C LEU A 29 -1.43 5.55 14.85
N ASP A 30 -2.30 5.94 15.80
CA ASP A 30 -2.44 7.33 16.22
C ASP A 30 -1.07 7.90 16.67
N ARG A 31 -0.32 7.13 17.49
CA ARG A 31 1.03 7.51 17.96
C ARG A 31 2.06 7.58 16.83
N ALA A 32 2.02 6.62 15.90
CA ALA A 32 2.93 6.61 14.75
C ALA A 32 2.70 7.85 13.86
N VAL A 33 1.44 8.20 13.60
CA VAL A 33 1.09 9.41 12.84
C VAL A 33 1.52 10.68 13.58
N GLU A 34 1.33 10.76 14.89
CA GLU A 34 1.79 11.89 15.69
C GLU A 34 3.32 12.04 15.68
N THR A 35 4.03 10.93 15.78
CA THR A 35 5.50 10.88 15.81
C THR A 35 6.11 11.28 14.47
N HIS A 36 5.65 10.68 13.38
CA HIS A 36 6.26 10.85 12.07
C HIS A 36 5.64 11.99 11.24
N ARG A 37 4.44 12.47 11.61
CA ARG A 37 3.71 13.54 10.91
C ARG A 37 3.72 13.35 9.40
N PRO A 38 3.26 12.20 8.89
CA PRO A 38 3.34 11.90 7.47
C PRO A 38 2.47 12.86 6.66
N ASP A 39 2.90 13.16 5.44
CA ASP A 39 2.07 13.86 4.45
C ASP A 39 0.90 12.98 4.01
N LEU A 40 1.14 11.66 4.00
CA LEU A 40 0.19 10.66 3.54
C LEU A 40 0.27 9.38 4.38
N LEU A 41 -0.89 8.85 4.77
CA LEU A 41 -1.03 7.49 5.30
C LEU A 41 -1.54 6.58 4.18
N ALA A 42 -0.81 5.51 3.89
CA ALA A 42 -1.21 4.47 2.95
C ALA A 42 -1.60 3.19 3.71
N ILE A 43 -2.87 2.80 3.60
CA ILE A 43 -3.41 1.62 4.26
C ILE A 43 -3.59 0.50 3.23
N VAL A 44 -2.93 -0.63 3.48
CA VAL A 44 -2.80 -1.71 2.52
C VAL A 44 -3.72 -2.89 2.87
N GLY A 45 -4.98 -2.56 3.16
CA GLY A 45 -6.06 -3.53 3.39
C GLY A 45 -6.20 -3.99 4.84
N ASP A 46 -7.28 -4.73 5.07
CA ASP A 46 -7.65 -5.37 6.33
C ASP A 46 -7.65 -4.45 7.56
N CYS A 47 -8.28 -3.26 7.39
CA CYS A 47 -8.62 -2.41 8.53
C CYS A 47 -9.71 -3.03 9.40
N LEU A 48 -10.58 -3.82 8.78
CA LEU A 48 -11.73 -4.48 9.38
C LEU A 48 -11.43 -5.96 9.65
N ASP A 49 -12.28 -6.59 10.44
CA ASP A 49 -12.34 -8.04 10.57
C ASP A 49 -13.63 -8.58 9.94
N MET A 50 -13.64 -9.86 9.54
CA MET A 50 -14.83 -10.52 9.01
C MET A 50 -15.93 -10.58 10.06
N ASP A 51 -15.55 -10.91 11.29
CA ASP A 51 -16.44 -11.01 12.43
C ASP A 51 -16.18 -9.86 13.41
N ASP A 52 -17.23 -9.22 13.93
CA ASP A 52 -17.11 -8.18 14.97
C ASP A 52 -16.67 -8.81 16.33
N MET A 53 -15.58 -9.56 16.34
CA MET A 53 -15.08 -10.39 17.41
C MET A 53 -14.28 -9.63 18.49
N GLY A 54 -14.80 -8.50 18.95
CA GLY A 54 -14.29 -7.90 20.20
C GLY A 54 -13.27 -6.79 20.06
N GLY A 55 -13.13 -6.19 18.87
CA GLY A 55 -12.35 -5.01 18.64
C GLY A 55 -13.17 -3.72 18.57
N LEU A 56 -12.67 -2.73 17.87
CA LEU A 56 -13.42 -1.52 17.54
C LEU A 56 -14.58 -1.85 16.60
N SER A 57 -15.70 -1.14 16.75
CA SER A 57 -16.73 -1.24 15.73
C SER A 57 -16.27 -0.67 14.39
N ARG A 58 -16.83 -1.14 13.28
CA ARG A 58 -16.52 -0.63 11.92
C ARG A 58 -16.69 0.89 11.80
N SER A 59 -17.71 1.44 12.47
CA SER A 59 -17.91 2.89 12.49
C SER A 59 -16.85 3.63 13.31
N GLU A 60 -16.35 3.01 14.38
CA GLU A 60 -15.26 3.57 15.18
C GLU A 60 -13.95 3.60 14.41
N CYS A 61 -13.60 2.51 13.70
CA CYS A 61 -12.45 2.48 12.81
C CYS A 61 -12.49 3.62 11.80
N GLY A 62 -13.61 3.80 11.12
CA GLY A 62 -13.79 4.90 10.16
C GLY A 62 -13.67 6.28 10.80
N ARG A 63 -14.21 6.49 12.02
CA ARG A 63 -14.08 7.77 12.73
C ARG A 63 -12.65 8.07 13.15
N ARG A 64 -11.93 7.07 13.69
CA ARG A 64 -10.52 7.23 14.08
C ARG A 64 -9.66 7.60 12.88
N LEU A 65 -9.78 6.87 11.76
CA LEU A 65 -9.03 7.20 10.56
C LEU A 65 -9.34 8.60 10.05
N ASN A 66 -10.61 9.02 10.05
CA ASN A 66 -11.00 10.38 9.65
C ASN A 66 -10.47 11.47 10.60
N ALA A 67 -10.16 11.15 11.84
CA ALA A 67 -9.62 12.10 12.81
C ALA A 67 -8.11 12.35 12.62
N LEU A 68 -7.41 11.50 11.87
CA LEU A 68 -5.99 11.66 11.62
C LEU A 68 -5.70 12.94 10.82
N PRO A 69 -4.59 13.64 11.11
CA PRO A 69 -4.29 14.95 10.53
C PRO A 69 -3.74 14.90 9.10
N CYS A 70 -3.52 13.72 8.52
CA CYS A 70 -2.96 13.53 7.18
C CYS A 70 -4.01 13.05 6.17
N GLU A 71 -3.67 13.11 4.88
CA GLU A 71 -4.43 12.44 3.84
C GLU A 71 -4.24 10.93 3.92
N ILE A 72 -5.26 10.17 3.48
CA ILE A 72 -5.24 8.71 3.53
C ILE A 72 -5.57 8.15 2.16
N VAL A 73 -4.74 7.25 1.66
CA VAL A 73 -5.06 6.35 0.56
C VAL A 73 -5.23 4.94 1.09
N PHE A 74 -6.13 4.19 0.47
CA PHE A 74 -6.53 2.89 0.98
C PHE A 74 -6.79 1.90 -0.15
N VAL A 75 -6.31 0.67 0.00
CA VAL A 75 -6.72 -0.46 -0.81
C VAL A 75 -7.47 -1.46 0.07
N ARG A 76 -8.49 -2.12 -0.49
CA ARG A 76 -9.25 -3.14 0.23
C ARG A 76 -8.43 -4.42 0.36
N GLY A 77 -8.47 -5.01 1.55
CA GLY A 77 -8.02 -6.38 1.78
C GLY A 77 -9.17 -7.39 1.64
N ASN A 78 -8.95 -8.62 2.08
CA ASN A 78 -9.97 -9.66 2.02
C ASN A 78 -11.05 -9.51 3.10
N HIS A 79 -10.78 -8.85 4.21
CA HIS A 79 -11.75 -8.65 5.30
C HIS A 79 -12.72 -7.49 5.06
N GLU A 80 -12.47 -6.59 4.11
CA GLU A 80 -13.40 -5.51 3.77
C GLU A 80 -14.56 -5.91 2.84
N SER A 81 -14.68 -7.16 2.44
CA SER A 81 -15.83 -7.62 1.62
C SER A 81 -17.13 -7.47 2.34
N GLU A 82 -17.17 -7.81 3.63
CA GLU A 82 -18.34 -7.67 4.49
C GLU A 82 -18.27 -6.37 5.31
N GLY A 83 -19.42 -5.73 5.53
CA GLY A 83 -19.51 -4.51 6.33
C GLY A 83 -18.85 -3.25 5.75
N TRP A 84 -18.32 -3.32 4.55
CA TRP A 84 -17.76 -2.18 3.83
C TRP A 84 -18.70 -0.96 3.83
N GLY A 85 -20.00 -1.19 3.68
CA GLY A 85 -20.99 -0.11 3.66
C GLY A 85 -21.02 0.74 4.94
N THR A 86 -20.88 0.14 6.11
CA THR A 86 -20.88 0.84 7.42
C THR A 86 -19.56 1.61 7.60
N PHE A 87 -18.43 0.97 7.31
CA PHE A 87 -17.12 1.60 7.31
C PHE A 87 -17.06 2.76 6.33
N ALA A 88 -17.53 2.54 5.09
CA ALA A 88 -17.56 3.57 4.07
C ALA A 88 -18.48 4.76 4.40
N LYS A 89 -19.57 4.57 5.17
CA LYS A 89 -20.41 5.68 5.67
C LYS A 89 -19.66 6.54 6.68
N ALA A 90 -19.03 5.92 7.68
CA ALA A 90 -18.25 6.62 8.69
C ALA A 90 -17.07 7.35 8.04
N TRP A 91 -16.50 6.77 7.01
CA TRP A 91 -15.43 7.31 6.22
C TRP A 91 -15.85 8.47 5.30
N ARG A 92 -16.96 8.34 4.54
CA ARG A 92 -17.43 9.37 3.60
C ARG A 92 -17.83 10.69 4.26
N SER A 93 -18.05 10.70 5.57
CA SER A 93 -18.21 11.94 6.33
C SER A 93 -16.91 12.75 6.43
N GLY A 94 -15.75 12.12 6.22
CA GLY A 94 -14.43 12.75 6.17
C GLY A 94 -13.95 12.90 4.72
N LYS A 95 -13.32 14.02 4.41
CA LYS A 95 -12.87 14.36 3.04
C LYS A 95 -11.46 13.84 2.71
N ARG A 96 -10.78 13.17 3.64
CA ARG A 96 -9.34 12.88 3.55
C ARG A 96 -8.98 11.49 3.03
N MET A 97 -9.95 10.58 2.96
CA MET A 97 -9.66 9.19 2.58
C MET A 97 -10.03 8.90 1.12
N ARG A 98 -9.15 8.23 0.41
CA ARG A 98 -9.31 7.90 -1.01
C ARG A 98 -9.09 6.41 -1.25
N PRO A 99 -10.15 5.64 -1.55
CA PRO A 99 -9.99 4.26 -1.98
C PRO A 99 -9.30 4.22 -3.35
N LEU A 100 -8.40 3.28 -3.52
CA LEU A 100 -7.70 3.06 -4.78
C LEU A 100 -8.08 1.70 -5.36
N ASN A 101 -8.36 1.69 -6.64
CA ASN A 101 -8.58 0.48 -7.40
C ASN A 101 -7.97 0.65 -8.81
N ALA A 102 -6.80 0.05 -9.02
CA ALA A 102 -6.08 0.09 -10.29
C ALA A 102 -6.89 -0.51 -11.45
N LEU A 103 -7.85 -1.40 -11.14
CA LEU A 103 -8.70 -2.02 -12.14
C LEU A 103 -9.69 -1.03 -12.80
N ASN A 104 -9.95 0.08 -12.14
CA ASN A 104 -10.71 1.20 -12.69
C ASN A 104 -9.80 2.27 -13.31
N CYS A 105 -8.55 1.95 -13.60
CA CYS A 105 -7.53 2.92 -14.04
C CYS A 105 -7.38 4.10 -13.06
N GLU A 106 -7.59 3.85 -11.78
CA GLU A 106 -7.48 4.85 -10.74
C GLU A 106 -6.09 4.83 -10.12
N ALA A 107 -5.48 5.99 -10.07
CA ALA A 107 -4.29 6.23 -9.28
C ALA A 107 -4.46 7.55 -8.54
N TYR A 108 -3.79 7.67 -7.41
CA TYR A 108 -3.75 8.89 -6.64
C TYR A 108 -2.45 9.63 -6.88
N VAL A 109 -2.53 10.91 -7.21
CA VAL A 109 -1.37 11.78 -7.40
C VAL A 109 -1.25 12.70 -6.19
N HIS A 110 -0.18 12.54 -5.43
CA HIS A 110 0.16 13.39 -4.30
C HIS A 110 1.45 14.16 -4.60
N GLY A 111 1.30 15.37 -5.10
CA GLY A 111 2.45 16.12 -5.61
C GLY A 111 3.19 15.35 -6.72
N PRO A 112 4.50 15.08 -6.55
CA PRO A 112 5.28 14.30 -7.53
C PRO A 112 5.08 12.79 -7.44
N LEU A 113 4.45 12.26 -6.41
CA LEU A 113 4.24 10.83 -6.18
C LEU A 113 2.94 10.36 -6.83
N VAL A 114 3.02 9.26 -7.56
CA VAL A 114 1.85 8.54 -8.11
C VAL A 114 1.70 7.23 -7.35
N ILE A 115 0.51 6.98 -6.82
CA ILE A 115 0.18 5.78 -6.03
C ILE A 115 -0.87 4.97 -6.77
N VAL A 116 -0.62 3.68 -6.91
CA VAL A 116 -1.51 2.72 -7.58
C VAL A 116 -1.93 1.66 -6.57
N GLY A 117 -3.23 1.40 -6.45
CA GLY A 117 -3.78 0.47 -5.48
C GLY A 117 -4.36 -0.79 -6.10
N PHE A 118 -3.98 -1.94 -5.59
CA PHE A 118 -4.45 -3.27 -6.01
C PHE A 118 -5.17 -3.92 -4.83
N PRO A 119 -6.51 -3.91 -4.82
CA PRO A 119 -7.29 -4.56 -3.75
C PRO A 119 -7.14 -6.07 -3.82
N CYS A 120 -7.36 -6.74 -2.68
CA CYS A 120 -7.38 -8.19 -2.63
C CYS A 120 -8.43 -8.77 -3.58
N ARG A 121 -8.08 -9.86 -4.21
CA ARG A 121 -9.01 -10.70 -4.97
C ARG A 121 -9.72 -11.65 -4.03
N LEU A 122 -10.87 -11.26 -3.53
CA LEU A 122 -11.80 -12.23 -2.98
C LEU A 122 -12.53 -12.93 -4.12
N GLY A 123 -12.10 -14.17 -4.42
CA GLY A 123 -12.80 -15.07 -5.32
C GLY A 123 -13.27 -14.40 -6.63
N ASP A 124 -14.50 -14.69 -7.00
CA ASP A 124 -15.12 -14.21 -8.24
C ASP A 124 -15.60 -12.75 -8.24
N GLU A 125 -15.34 -11.93 -7.23
CA GLU A 125 -15.82 -10.53 -7.17
C GLU A 125 -15.27 -9.64 -8.30
N PHE A 126 -14.17 -10.02 -8.91
CA PHE A 126 -13.69 -9.39 -10.14
C PHE A 126 -14.62 -9.58 -11.36
N HIS A 127 -15.59 -10.49 -11.26
CA HIS A 127 -16.56 -10.75 -12.32
C HIS A 127 -17.69 -9.71 -12.38
N TYR A 128 -17.82 -8.82 -11.41
CA TYR A 128 -18.99 -7.96 -11.28
C TYR A 128 -18.91 -6.60 -11.97
N LEU A 129 -17.75 -6.19 -12.47
CA LEU A 129 -17.64 -4.84 -13.02
C LEU A 129 -18.28 -4.65 -14.40
N ASP A 130 -18.57 -5.72 -15.18
CA ASP A 130 -19.26 -5.60 -16.46
C ASP A 130 -20.02 -6.84 -16.96
N GLY A 131 -20.25 -7.83 -16.12
CA GLY A 131 -21.07 -9.02 -16.47
C GLY A 131 -20.44 -9.96 -17.51
N ARG A 132 -19.20 -9.78 -17.89
CA ARG A 132 -18.47 -10.63 -18.82
C ARG A 132 -17.32 -11.31 -18.11
N LYS A 133 -17.13 -12.62 -18.34
CA LYS A 133 -15.94 -13.37 -17.91
C LYS A 133 -14.80 -13.14 -18.92
N PRO A 134 -13.89 -12.18 -18.69
CA PRO A 134 -12.66 -12.14 -19.48
C PRO A 134 -11.64 -13.07 -18.86
N SER A 135 -10.70 -13.52 -19.65
CA SER A 135 -9.48 -14.07 -19.09
C SER A 135 -8.84 -12.99 -18.20
N HIS A 136 -8.61 -13.31 -16.95
CA HIS A 136 -8.10 -12.36 -15.95
C HIS A 136 -6.80 -11.67 -16.38
N GLU A 137 -6.00 -12.35 -17.15
CA GLU A 137 -4.69 -11.91 -17.60
C GLU A 137 -4.77 -10.73 -18.58
N ASP A 138 -5.77 -10.73 -19.46
CA ASP A 138 -5.87 -9.73 -20.52
C ASP A 138 -6.30 -8.36 -20.00
N ARG A 139 -7.19 -8.29 -19.03
CA ARG A 139 -7.72 -7.01 -18.53
C ARG A 139 -6.80 -6.33 -17.55
N SER A 140 -6.26 -7.07 -16.57
CA SER A 140 -5.31 -6.48 -15.63
C SER A 140 -4.09 -5.90 -16.35
N ASN A 141 -3.63 -6.58 -17.39
CA ASN A 141 -2.56 -6.08 -18.24
C ASN A 141 -2.94 -4.82 -19.02
N GLN A 142 -4.16 -4.75 -19.57
CA GLN A 142 -4.60 -3.58 -20.31
C GLN A 142 -4.74 -2.35 -19.40
N TRP A 143 -5.33 -2.50 -18.23
CA TRP A 143 -5.48 -1.40 -17.28
C TRP A 143 -4.15 -0.88 -16.74
N LEU A 144 -3.21 -1.78 -16.43
CA LEU A 144 -1.87 -1.37 -16.04
C LEU A 144 -1.14 -0.63 -17.16
N GLN A 145 -1.31 -1.08 -18.41
CA GLN A 145 -0.76 -0.37 -19.58
C GLN A 145 -1.36 1.03 -19.71
N ASP A 146 -2.67 1.16 -19.49
CA ASP A 146 -3.37 2.45 -19.57
C ASP A 146 -2.94 3.39 -18.45
N LEU A 147 -2.79 2.88 -17.22
CA LEU A 147 -2.22 3.62 -16.10
C LEU A 147 -0.79 4.08 -16.40
N MET A 148 0.05 3.20 -16.92
CA MET A 148 1.44 3.53 -17.23
C MET A 148 1.54 4.54 -18.38
N ARG A 149 0.66 4.45 -19.37
CA ARG A 149 0.56 5.48 -20.43
C ARG A 149 0.14 6.84 -19.88
N LYS A 150 -0.81 6.85 -18.94
CA LYS A 150 -1.34 8.08 -18.34
C LYS A 150 -0.33 8.77 -17.42
N TYR A 151 0.39 7.99 -16.61
CA TYR A 151 1.28 8.52 -15.57
C TYR A 151 2.77 8.36 -15.89
N GLY A 152 3.11 7.84 -17.05
CA GLY A 152 4.48 7.60 -17.48
C GLY A 152 4.99 6.22 -17.08
N SER A 153 6.20 6.13 -16.53
CA SER A 153 6.81 4.86 -16.16
C SER A 153 6.35 4.38 -14.78
N ALA A 154 6.14 3.07 -14.61
CA ALA A 154 5.91 2.43 -13.31
C ALA A 154 7.03 2.70 -12.31
N ALA A 155 8.27 2.89 -12.77
CA ALA A 155 9.40 3.26 -11.92
C ALA A 155 9.21 4.58 -11.13
N ARG A 156 8.14 5.33 -11.40
CA ARG A 156 7.76 6.55 -10.68
C ARG A 156 6.59 6.32 -9.71
N THR A 157 6.13 5.09 -9.57
CA THR A 157 4.90 4.79 -8.83
C THR A 157 5.17 3.94 -7.60
N LEU A 158 4.46 4.26 -6.53
CA LEU A 158 4.31 3.42 -5.35
C LEU A 158 3.08 2.53 -5.55
N TRP A 159 3.24 1.22 -5.45
CA TRP A 159 2.15 0.27 -5.56
C TRP A 159 1.76 -0.26 -4.18
N LEU A 160 0.46 -0.23 -3.90
CA LEU A 160 -0.14 -0.80 -2.71
C LEU A 160 -0.88 -2.07 -3.12
N MET A 161 -0.39 -3.22 -2.70
CA MET A 161 -0.96 -4.54 -3.00
C MET A 161 -1.29 -5.24 -1.70
N HIS A 162 -2.56 -5.51 -1.42
CA HIS A 162 -2.87 -6.18 -0.14
C HIS A 162 -2.15 -7.53 -0.04
N GLU A 163 -2.31 -8.38 -1.04
CA GLU A 163 -1.62 -9.68 -1.10
C GLU A 163 -0.19 -9.51 -1.65
N PRO A 164 0.83 -10.16 -1.06
CA PRO A 164 2.21 -10.08 -1.54
C PRO A 164 2.37 -10.73 -2.93
N PRO A 165 3.40 -10.37 -3.69
CA PRO A 165 3.84 -11.15 -4.86
C PRO A 165 4.27 -12.56 -4.45
N ALA A 166 3.87 -13.57 -5.22
CA ALA A 166 4.28 -14.96 -4.98
C ALA A 166 5.79 -15.15 -5.15
N GLY A 167 6.31 -16.23 -4.56
CA GLY A 167 7.71 -16.61 -4.69
C GLY A 167 8.70 -15.69 -3.96
N THR A 168 8.19 -14.78 -3.12
CA THR A 168 9.00 -13.97 -2.23
C THR A 168 9.08 -14.62 -0.84
N HIS A 169 10.10 -14.25 -0.05
CA HIS A 169 10.19 -14.66 1.35
C HIS A 169 9.22 -13.88 2.26
N LEU A 170 8.41 -12.99 1.69
CA LEU A 170 7.47 -12.13 2.41
C LEU A 170 6.08 -12.75 2.56
N SER A 171 5.87 -13.96 1.97
CA SER A 171 4.61 -14.71 2.09
C SER A 171 4.85 -16.20 2.15
N GLU A 172 3.81 -16.96 2.53
CA GLU A 172 3.82 -18.41 2.43
C GLU A 172 3.84 -18.85 0.95
N GLU A 173 4.38 -20.04 0.69
CA GLU A 173 4.42 -20.59 -0.66
C GLU A 173 3.05 -21.14 -1.09
N VAL A 174 2.29 -21.66 -0.15
CA VAL A 174 0.98 -22.28 -0.36
C VAL A 174 0.03 -21.92 0.80
N GLY A 175 -1.26 -22.02 0.54
CA GLY A 175 -2.28 -21.76 1.56
C GLY A 175 -2.93 -20.38 1.46
N PRO A 176 -3.75 -19.99 2.45
CA PRO A 176 -4.50 -18.76 2.40
C PRO A 176 -3.63 -17.50 2.45
N MET A 177 -2.42 -17.61 3.00
CA MET A 177 -1.45 -16.49 3.10
C MET A 177 -0.42 -16.53 1.97
N ALA A 178 -0.62 -17.37 0.95
CA ALA A 178 0.28 -17.44 -0.19
C ALA A 178 0.24 -16.16 -1.02
N GLY A 179 1.41 -15.74 -1.50
CA GLY A 179 1.51 -14.63 -2.44
C GLY A 179 0.84 -14.93 -3.79
N ARG A 180 0.58 -13.91 -4.57
CA ARG A 180 -0.09 -13.99 -5.88
C ARG A 180 0.89 -13.98 -7.03
N ILE A 181 0.76 -14.99 -7.91
CA ILE A 181 1.61 -15.10 -9.09
C ILE A 181 1.37 -13.97 -10.09
N GLU A 182 0.14 -13.46 -10.17
CA GLU A 182 -0.22 -12.35 -11.05
C GLU A 182 0.43 -11.04 -10.59
N TRP A 183 0.58 -10.86 -9.27
CA TRP A 183 1.28 -9.69 -8.72
C TRP A 183 2.78 -9.79 -8.96
N LEU A 184 3.36 -10.99 -8.82
CA LEU A 184 4.76 -11.22 -9.20
C LEU A 184 4.99 -10.84 -10.67
N ALA A 185 4.18 -11.39 -11.58
CA ALA A 185 4.29 -11.11 -13.01
C ALA A 185 4.13 -9.61 -13.33
N ALA A 186 3.21 -8.92 -12.65
CA ALA A 186 3.03 -7.47 -12.81
C ALA A 186 4.25 -6.68 -12.33
N VAL A 187 4.78 -7.00 -11.13
CA VAL A 187 5.96 -6.34 -10.59
C VAL A 187 7.18 -6.56 -11.46
N GLU A 188 7.39 -7.80 -11.94
CA GLU A 188 8.49 -8.12 -12.85
C GLU A 188 8.41 -7.39 -14.18
N ARG A 189 7.21 -7.26 -14.74
CA ARG A 189 6.97 -6.62 -16.04
C ARG A 189 7.13 -5.11 -15.96
N TYR A 190 6.58 -4.47 -14.94
CA TYR A 190 6.45 -3.02 -14.88
C TYR A 190 7.52 -2.36 -14.02
N SER A 191 8.14 -3.08 -13.10
CA SER A 191 9.19 -2.60 -12.21
C SER A 191 8.82 -1.27 -11.52
N PRO A 192 7.75 -1.24 -10.68
CA PRO A 192 7.41 -0.04 -9.93
C PRO A 192 8.55 0.39 -9.00
N LEU A 193 8.53 1.64 -8.56
CA LEU A 193 9.51 2.19 -7.64
C LEU A 193 9.57 1.36 -6.35
N LEU A 194 8.41 1.07 -5.80
CA LEU A 194 8.25 0.39 -4.53
C LEU A 194 6.88 -0.31 -4.50
N VAL A 195 6.82 -1.47 -3.86
CA VAL A 195 5.57 -2.18 -3.54
C VAL A 195 5.45 -2.29 -2.04
N VAL A 196 4.27 -2.00 -1.49
CA VAL A 196 3.91 -2.28 -0.10
C VAL A 196 2.74 -3.25 -0.09
N CYS A 197 2.86 -4.30 0.70
CA CYS A 197 1.84 -5.33 0.89
C CYS A 197 1.60 -5.63 2.38
N GLY A 198 0.59 -6.44 2.66
CA GLY A 198 0.20 -6.94 3.98
C GLY A 198 -0.21 -8.40 3.86
N HIS A 199 -1.40 -8.74 4.37
CA HIS A 199 -2.08 -10.04 4.27
C HIS A 199 -1.39 -11.20 5.01
N ASP A 200 -0.10 -11.45 4.79
CA ASP A 200 0.62 -12.46 5.54
C ASP A 200 1.16 -11.89 6.85
N HIS A 201 0.48 -12.21 7.94
CA HIS A 201 0.78 -11.72 9.28
C HIS A 201 1.98 -12.41 9.93
N HIS A 202 2.40 -13.58 9.42
CA HIS A 202 3.31 -14.46 10.12
C HIS A 202 4.69 -14.58 9.48
N THR A 203 4.72 -14.67 8.16
CA THR A 203 5.95 -15.00 7.45
C THR A 203 7.04 -13.94 7.59
N PRO A 204 6.76 -12.63 7.47
CA PRO A 204 7.77 -11.60 7.74
C PRO A 204 8.34 -11.67 9.16
N ILE A 205 7.49 -11.93 10.15
CA ILE A 205 7.89 -12.04 11.55
C ILE A 205 8.74 -13.28 11.79
N ARG A 206 8.29 -14.46 11.33
CA ARG A 206 9.02 -15.73 11.48
C ARG A 206 10.38 -15.71 10.81
N ARG A 207 10.47 -15.06 9.65
CA ARG A 207 11.71 -14.97 8.86
C ARG A 207 12.56 -13.78 9.23
N SER A 208 12.07 -12.88 10.11
CA SER A 208 12.71 -11.60 10.43
C SER A 208 13.07 -10.82 9.16
N MET A 209 12.20 -10.89 8.16
CA MET A 209 12.40 -10.29 6.85
C MET A 209 11.14 -9.52 6.46
N TRP A 210 11.26 -8.22 6.33
CA TRP A 210 10.15 -7.31 6.00
C TRP A 210 10.22 -6.73 4.59
N HIS A 211 11.32 -6.95 3.88
CA HIS A 211 11.49 -6.50 2.49
C HIS A 211 12.29 -7.51 1.67
N GLU A 212 12.06 -7.49 0.36
CA GLU A 212 12.80 -8.28 -0.60
C GLU A 212 12.83 -7.56 -1.96
N LYS A 213 13.80 -7.90 -2.80
CA LYS A 213 13.85 -7.42 -4.19
C LYS A 213 13.20 -8.39 -5.15
N VAL A 214 12.27 -7.88 -5.95
CA VAL A 214 11.77 -8.54 -7.15
C VAL A 214 12.30 -7.75 -8.34
N ARG A 215 13.33 -8.26 -9.01
CA ARG A 215 14.13 -7.54 -10.03
C ARG A 215 14.65 -6.18 -9.51
N GLN A 216 14.12 -5.08 -10.04
CA GLN A 216 14.50 -3.71 -9.69
C GLN A 216 13.62 -3.12 -8.58
N THR A 217 12.53 -3.78 -8.23
CA THR A 217 11.54 -3.28 -7.28
C THR A 217 11.83 -3.78 -5.87
N CYS A 218 11.83 -2.89 -4.90
CA CYS A 218 11.75 -3.29 -3.50
C CYS A 218 10.28 -3.57 -3.14
N VAL A 219 10.03 -4.74 -2.58
CA VAL A 219 8.73 -5.14 -2.03
C VAL A 219 8.85 -5.14 -0.52
N ILE A 220 7.88 -4.55 0.16
CA ILE A 220 7.82 -4.45 1.62
C ILE A 220 6.52 -5.11 2.07
N ASN A 221 6.60 -5.98 3.07
CA ASN A 221 5.42 -6.48 3.77
C ASN A 221 5.37 -5.88 5.18
N VAL A 222 4.31 -5.12 5.46
CA VAL A 222 4.03 -4.49 6.75
C VAL A 222 3.04 -5.30 7.59
N GLY A 223 2.93 -6.62 7.33
CA GLY A 223 2.02 -7.51 8.04
C GLY A 223 2.12 -7.42 9.55
N GLN A 224 0.98 -7.57 10.22
CA GLN A 224 0.82 -7.30 11.65
C GLN A 224 0.90 -8.56 12.50
N LYS A 225 1.44 -8.41 13.71
CA LYS A 225 1.17 -9.32 14.80
C LYS A 225 0.00 -8.77 15.60
N LEU A 226 -1.20 -9.39 15.48
CA LEU A 226 -2.44 -8.84 16.02
C LEU A 226 -2.44 -8.62 17.54
N ASP A 227 -1.63 -9.39 18.27
CA ASP A 227 -1.40 -9.30 19.73
C ASP A 227 -0.09 -8.58 20.10
N GLY A 228 0.58 -7.95 19.12
CA GLY A 228 1.86 -7.27 19.24
C GLY A 228 1.78 -5.75 19.01
N PRO A 229 2.94 -5.09 18.93
CA PRO A 229 3.03 -3.69 18.54
C PRO A 229 2.67 -3.52 17.07
N LEU A 230 2.26 -2.31 16.69
CA LEU A 230 1.99 -1.96 15.30
C LEU A 230 3.24 -2.14 14.44
N HIS A 231 3.13 -2.93 13.38
CA HIS A 231 4.13 -2.95 12.31
C HIS A 231 3.74 -1.93 11.25
N TYR A 232 4.70 -1.12 10.85
CA TYR A 232 4.50 -0.09 9.83
C TYR A 232 5.82 0.27 9.16
N SER A 233 5.75 0.92 8.01
CA SER A 233 6.94 1.54 7.43
C SER A 233 6.75 3.03 7.20
N VAL A 234 7.85 3.78 7.26
CA VAL A 234 7.93 5.20 6.94
C VAL A 234 8.80 5.34 5.71
N ILE A 235 8.23 5.86 4.65
CA ILE A 235 8.89 6.05 3.37
C ILE A 235 9.12 7.55 3.18
N GLU A 236 10.38 7.96 3.23
CA GLU A 236 10.81 9.32 2.98
C GLU A 236 11.36 9.43 1.55
N MET A 237 10.83 10.35 0.77
CA MET A 237 11.20 10.55 -0.62
C MET A 237 11.57 12.00 -0.89
N GLU A 238 12.63 12.22 -1.66
CA GLU A 238 13.01 13.55 -2.12
C GLU A 238 12.90 13.63 -3.65
N PHE A 239 12.13 14.59 -4.12
CA PHE A 239 11.86 14.81 -5.55
C PHE A 239 12.49 16.11 -6.06
N PRO A 240 12.94 16.14 -7.32
CA PRO A 240 13.52 17.34 -7.92
C PRO A 240 12.50 18.43 -8.26
N GLY A 241 11.20 18.18 -8.11
CA GLY A 241 10.12 19.13 -8.43
C GLY A 241 8.74 18.59 -8.11
N ALA A 242 7.69 19.36 -8.41
CA ALA A 242 6.31 19.08 -8.03
C ALA A 242 5.55 18.17 -9.02
N THR A 243 6.06 17.99 -10.22
CA THR A 243 5.43 17.12 -11.22
C THR A 243 5.83 15.67 -11.02
N PRO A 244 5.00 14.68 -11.38
CA PRO A 244 5.35 13.27 -11.28
C PRO A 244 6.69 12.95 -11.96
N CYS A 245 7.66 12.53 -11.14
CA CYS A 245 9.03 12.24 -11.58
C CYS A 245 9.66 11.17 -10.68
N LEU A 246 10.85 10.70 -11.03
CA LEU A 246 11.63 9.84 -10.17
C LEU A 246 12.14 10.61 -8.95
N PRO A 247 12.06 10.05 -7.74
CA PRO A 247 12.72 10.65 -6.58
C PRO A 247 14.24 10.61 -6.72
N ARG A 248 14.92 11.58 -6.12
CA ARG A 248 16.38 11.59 -6.00
C ARG A 248 16.88 10.59 -4.96
N SER A 249 16.10 10.42 -3.91
CA SER A 249 16.38 9.47 -2.85
C SER A 249 15.07 8.89 -2.30
N VAL A 250 15.12 7.65 -1.84
CA VAL A 250 14.06 6.97 -1.11
C VAL A 250 14.69 6.29 0.08
N ARG A 251 14.15 6.56 1.26
CA ARG A 251 14.53 5.92 2.51
C ARG A 251 13.31 5.25 3.11
N VAL A 252 13.46 4.02 3.56
CA VAL A 252 12.38 3.25 4.16
C VAL A 252 12.82 2.80 5.55
N GLY A 253 12.15 3.28 6.58
CA GLY A 253 12.27 2.78 7.93
C GLY A 253 11.16 1.76 8.21
N ALA A 254 11.47 0.63 8.83
CA ALA A 254 10.51 -0.38 9.25
C ALA A 254 10.47 -0.52 10.76
N PHE A 255 9.27 -0.53 11.31
CA PHE A 255 8.99 -0.58 12.74
C PHE A 255 8.10 -1.79 13.06
N PRO A 256 8.30 -2.49 14.17
CA PRO A 256 9.28 -2.21 15.24
C PRO A 256 10.69 -2.78 14.99
N TRP A 257 11.04 -3.19 13.76
CA TRP A 257 12.37 -3.77 13.48
C TRP A 257 13.54 -2.78 13.60
N GLU A 258 13.25 -1.47 13.67
CA GLU A 258 14.25 -0.40 13.74
C GLU A 258 15.31 -0.49 12.62
N GLN A 259 14.90 -0.97 11.47
CA GLN A 259 15.75 -1.13 10.28
C GLN A 259 15.46 -0.03 9.28
N THR A 260 16.49 0.36 8.55
CA THR A 260 16.39 1.37 7.49
C THR A 260 17.01 0.84 6.21
N LEU A 261 16.32 1.06 5.10
CA LEU A 261 16.76 0.74 3.76
C LEU A 261 16.90 2.03 2.96
N GLU A 262 18.10 2.27 2.43
CA GLU A 262 18.34 3.39 1.52
C GLU A 262 18.24 2.88 0.08
N LEU A 263 17.34 3.51 -0.64
CA LEU A 263 17.10 3.17 -2.01
C LEU A 263 17.62 4.33 -2.88
N GLY A 264 18.66 4.13 -3.72
CA GLY A 264 19.27 5.17 -4.57
C GLY A 264 18.26 5.75 -5.56
N GLY A 265 18.26 7.06 -5.74
CA GLY A 265 17.43 7.72 -6.74
C GLY A 265 18.00 7.59 -8.15
N GLY A 266 17.16 7.19 -9.12
CA GLY A 266 17.47 7.33 -10.55
C GLY A 266 18.54 6.41 -11.16
N GLN A 267 19.15 5.52 -10.39
CA GLN A 267 20.02 4.46 -10.90
C GLN A 267 19.34 3.10 -10.67
N PRO A 268 19.47 2.14 -11.61
CA PRO A 268 19.07 0.78 -11.31
C PRO A 268 19.86 0.31 -10.08
N TRP A 269 19.14 -0.29 -9.16
CA TRP A 269 19.67 -0.80 -7.89
C TRP A 269 20.89 -1.70 -8.13
N LYS A 270 22.02 -1.37 -7.55
CA LYS A 270 23.21 -2.24 -7.57
C LYS A 270 23.08 -3.34 -6.54
#